data_d08949de49e0f6eb04310166c7267fd1
#
_entry.id   d08949de49e0f6eb04310166c7267fd1
#
_cell.length_a   1.000
_cell.length_b   1.000
_cell.length_c   1.000
_cell.angle_alpha   90.00
_cell.angle_beta   90.00
_cell.angle_gamma   90.00
#
_symmetry.space_group_name_H-M   'P 1'
#
loop_
_entity.id
_entity.type
_entity.pdbx_description
1 polymer ?
#
loop_
_entity_poly.entity_id
_entity_poly.type
_entity_poly.pdbx_seq_one_letter_code
_entity_poly.pdbx_strand_id
1 'polypeptide(L)'
;RVPYVPVLVPLSNQIYHTMPTRKTVISAIIVAAIAVTSLSSCRTPKNITYFQDMHEGTQVSTTQPVDVVARPGDRISIVVHSKDPQLAALFNLPIVSNRIGTVGSSASNSSGSGQTSSYMVDPYGDIDFPVLGTLNVNGMKRTEISDFIKKELIQRNLVKDPTVIVDFLNHSVTVLGEVRSPGKVSFDRDRYTIIDAIAGAGDLSIQGCRENVIVLRQEDGKQVAHTVDLTDAKSLVNSPVYYLRQDDIIYVEPTDVQKRSTTANGNSIFTPSFWIAIASFATSVLLLIKNW
;
A
#
# COMPACT_ATOMS: atom_id res chain seq x y z
N ARG A 1 3.66 27.93 102.25
CA ARG A 1 4.05 27.43 100.90
C ARG A 1 3.03 26.34 100.52
N VAL A 2 2.12 26.67 99.59
CA VAL A 2 1.10 25.75 99.08
C VAL A 2 1.62 25.24 97.71
N PRO A 3 1.62 23.92 97.42
CA PRO A 3 2.07 23.42 96.13
C PRO A 3 0.95 23.58 95.09
N TYR A 4 1.35 24.08 93.91
CA TYR A 4 0.52 24.25 92.71
C TYR A 4 0.34 22.89 92.03
N VAL A 5 -0.92 22.48 91.86
CA VAL A 5 -1.29 21.28 91.13
C VAL A 5 -1.77 21.72 89.73
N PRO A 6 -1.18 21.27 88.63
CA PRO A 6 -1.69 21.63 87.35
C PRO A 6 -2.93 20.76 87.01
N VAL A 7 -4.03 21.43 86.68
CA VAL A 7 -5.25 20.80 86.16
C VAL A 7 -5.04 20.43 84.75
N LEU A 8 -4.98 19.14 84.40
CA LEU A 8 -5.02 18.60 83.07
C LEU A 8 -6.46 18.72 82.51
N VAL A 9 -6.65 19.55 81.49
CA VAL A 9 -7.87 19.64 80.70
C VAL A 9 -7.84 18.52 79.69
N PRO A 10 -8.83 17.61 79.58
CA PRO A 10 -8.87 16.62 78.55
C PRO A 10 -9.36 17.29 77.24
N LEU A 11 -8.52 17.27 76.23
CA LEU A 11 -8.89 17.60 74.84
C LEU A 11 -9.79 16.45 74.30
N SER A 12 -11.10 16.60 74.41
CA SER A 12 -12.05 15.70 73.76
C SER A 12 -12.08 16.03 72.28
N ASN A 13 -11.35 15.24 71.50
CA ASN A 13 -11.40 15.23 70.07
C ASN A 13 -12.74 14.61 69.62
N GLN A 14 -13.79 15.37 69.57
CA GLN A 14 -15.07 14.96 68.96
C GLN A 14 -14.91 14.90 67.46
N ILE A 15 -14.55 13.72 66.93
CA ILE A 15 -14.65 13.40 65.52
C ILE A 15 -16.16 13.26 65.20
N TYR A 16 -16.76 14.34 64.75
CA TYR A 16 -18.13 14.27 64.22
C TYR A 16 -18.09 13.43 62.90
N HIS A 17 -18.40 12.14 63.03
CA HIS A 17 -18.80 11.32 61.90
C HIS A 17 -20.14 11.85 61.38
N THR A 18 -20.12 12.83 60.50
CA THR A 18 -21.31 13.21 59.74
C THR A 18 -21.64 12.06 58.78
N MET A 19 -22.70 11.30 59.10
CA MET A 19 -23.21 10.30 58.18
C MET A 19 -23.49 10.93 56.84
N PRO A 20 -22.95 10.44 55.70
CA PRO A 20 -23.17 11.02 54.41
C PRO A 20 -24.65 10.94 54.07
N THR A 21 -25.23 12.09 53.74
CA THR A 21 -26.62 12.13 53.35
C THR A 21 -26.81 11.31 52.06
N ARG A 22 -28.00 10.68 51.91
CA ARG A 22 -28.30 9.83 50.73
C ARG A 22 -27.95 10.52 49.41
N LYS A 23 -27.98 11.86 49.37
CA LYS A 23 -27.59 12.70 48.21
C LYS A 23 -26.09 12.71 47.94
N THR A 24 -25.25 12.77 48.98
CA THR A 24 -23.78 12.72 48.83
C THR A 24 -23.30 11.34 48.43
N VAL A 25 -23.94 10.26 48.86
CA VAL A 25 -23.63 8.88 48.43
C VAL A 25 -23.98 8.70 46.93
N ILE A 26 -25.12 9.19 46.47
CA ILE A 26 -25.52 9.11 45.08
C ILE A 26 -24.55 9.93 44.18
N SER A 27 -24.16 11.14 44.58
CA SER A 27 -23.19 11.95 43.87
C SER A 27 -21.82 11.25 43.75
N ALA A 28 -21.34 10.63 44.85
CA ALA A 28 -20.09 9.88 44.87
C ALA A 28 -20.13 8.65 43.92
N ILE A 29 -21.25 7.92 43.89
CA ILE A 29 -21.44 6.80 42.96
C ILE A 29 -21.43 7.26 41.49
N ILE A 30 -22.07 8.38 41.19
CA ILE A 30 -22.08 8.93 39.82
C ILE A 30 -20.65 9.33 39.42
N VAL A 31 -19.92 10.03 40.26
CA VAL A 31 -18.51 10.42 39.98
C VAL A 31 -17.62 9.19 39.82
N ALA A 32 -17.78 8.18 40.67
CA ALA A 32 -17.03 6.93 40.54
C ALA A 32 -17.37 6.18 39.23
N ALA A 33 -18.64 6.13 38.83
CA ALA A 33 -19.06 5.52 37.57
C ALA A 33 -18.46 6.25 36.35
N ILE A 34 -18.43 7.58 36.36
CA ILE A 34 -17.80 8.40 35.30
C ILE A 34 -16.29 8.15 35.27
N ALA A 35 -15.62 8.06 36.43
CA ALA A 35 -14.18 7.77 36.51
C ALA A 35 -13.83 6.38 35.95
N VAL A 36 -14.64 5.35 36.25
CA VAL A 36 -14.44 3.98 35.73
C VAL A 36 -14.64 3.91 34.21
N THR A 37 -15.64 4.63 33.66
CA THR A 37 -15.85 4.66 32.21
C THR A 37 -14.77 5.40 31.43
N SER A 38 -14.11 6.39 32.04
CA SER A 38 -13.00 7.13 31.41
C SER A 38 -11.68 6.35 31.36
N LEU A 39 -11.49 5.30 32.17
CA LEU A 39 -10.28 4.48 32.21
C LEU A 39 -10.23 3.38 31.12
N SER A 40 -11.33 3.10 30.41
CA SER A 40 -11.40 2.01 29.43
C SER A 40 -11.08 2.42 27.99
N SER A 41 -10.62 3.65 27.73
CA SER A 41 -10.53 4.25 26.37
C SER A 41 -9.21 4.03 25.62
N CYS A 42 -8.20 3.35 26.16
CA CYS A 42 -6.92 3.17 25.48
C CYS A 42 -6.74 1.75 24.95
N ARG A 43 -7.51 1.37 23.93
CA ARG A 43 -7.20 0.16 23.16
C ARG A 43 -6.42 0.55 21.90
N THR A 44 -5.16 0.12 21.82
CA THR A 44 -4.38 0.27 20.57
C THR A 44 -5.03 -0.57 19.48
N PRO A 45 -5.33 0.00 18.30
CA PRO A 45 -5.87 -0.78 17.20
C PRO A 45 -4.86 -1.88 16.79
N LYS A 46 -5.31 -3.11 16.68
CA LYS A 46 -4.46 -4.23 16.27
C LYS A 46 -4.23 -4.33 14.78
N ASN A 47 -5.09 -3.71 13.98
CA ASN A 47 -5.12 -3.79 12.52
C ASN A 47 -4.19 -2.82 11.80
N ILE A 48 -3.19 -2.24 12.49
CA ILE A 48 -2.21 -1.32 11.92
C ILE A 48 -0.92 -2.04 11.49
N THR A 49 -0.67 -3.24 12.02
CA THR A 49 0.56 -3.99 11.76
C THR A 49 0.36 -5.04 10.69
N TYR A 50 1.40 -5.26 9.88
CA TYR A 50 1.47 -6.33 8.88
C TYR A 50 1.81 -7.67 9.53
N PHE A 51 1.45 -8.79 8.89
CA PHE A 51 1.96 -10.13 9.17
C PHE A 51 1.84 -10.56 10.63
N GLN A 52 0.68 -10.34 11.26
CA GLN A 52 0.46 -10.61 12.68
C GLN A 52 0.50 -12.11 13.03
N ASP A 53 0.33 -12.98 12.05
CA ASP A 53 0.41 -14.43 12.16
C ASP A 53 1.84 -14.98 12.06
N MET A 54 2.83 -14.11 11.77
CA MET A 54 4.24 -14.51 11.63
C MET A 54 4.98 -14.40 12.96
N HIS A 55 5.62 -15.48 13.34
CA HIS A 55 6.50 -15.56 14.50
C HIS A 55 7.86 -16.14 14.05
N GLU A 56 8.87 -16.05 14.90
CA GLU A 56 10.18 -16.63 14.60
C GLU A 56 10.05 -18.12 14.26
N GLY A 57 10.58 -18.51 13.09
CA GLY A 57 10.51 -19.88 12.59
C GLY A 57 9.22 -20.26 11.86
N THR A 58 8.24 -19.36 11.72
CA THR A 58 7.03 -19.63 10.90
C THR A 58 7.41 -19.79 9.44
N GLN A 59 7.00 -20.90 8.83
CA GLN A 59 7.17 -21.17 7.39
C GLN A 59 5.83 -21.08 6.70
N VAL A 60 5.78 -20.33 5.60
CA VAL A 60 4.60 -20.22 4.73
C VAL A 60 4.99 -20.67 3.34
N SER A 61 4.21 -21.61 2.78
CA SER A 61 4.37 -22.02 1.38
C SER A 61 3.97 -20.87 0.47
N THR A 62 4.83 -20.52 -0.47
CA THR A 62 4.53 -19.46 -1.45
C THR A 62 3.81 -20.06 -2.66
N THR A 63 2.81 -19.33 -3.17
CA THR A 63 2.23 -19.62 -4.49
C THR A 63 3.33 -19.53 -5.55
N GLN A 64 3.25 -20.37 -6.59
CA GLN A 64 4.22 -20.29 -7.67
C GLN A 64 4.09 -18.94 -8.37
N PRO A 65 5.23 -18.26 -8.63
CA PRO A 65 5.20 -16.99 -9.34
C PRO A 65 4.65 -17.18 -10.75
N VAL A 66 3.80 -16.25 -11.16
CA VAL A 66 3.35 -16.17 -12.54
C VAL A 66 4.42 -15.44 -13.34
N ASP A 67 4.95 -16.08 -14.37
CA ASP A 67 5.92 -15.44 -15.24
C ASP A 67 5.28 -14.32 -16.06
N VAL A 68 6.01 -13.25 -16.26
CA VAL A 68 5.63 -12.14 -17.11
C VAL A 68 5.75 -12.57 -18.57
N VAL A 69 4.68 -12.38 -19.35
CA VAL A 69 4.63 -12.71 -20.77
C VAL A 69 4.27 -11.47 -21.59
N ALA A 70 4.79 -11.39 -22.81
CA ALA A 70 4.51 -10.31 -23.74
C ALA A 70 3.03 -10.27 -24.13
N ARG A 71 2.45 -9.07 -24.18
CA ARG A 71 1.05 -8.81 -24.53
C ARG A 71 0.97 -7.64 -25.52
N PRO A 72 -0.09 -7.54 -26.31
CA PRO A 72 -0.36 -6.37 -27.13
C PRO A 72 -0.30 -5.07 -26.31
N GLY A 73 0.42 -4.07 -26.81
CA GLY A 73 0.66 -2.80 -26.12
C GLY A 73 1.92 -2.75 -25.25
N ASP A 74 2.60 -3.88 -25.04
CA ASP A 74 3.87 -3.89 -24.33
C ASP A 74 4.99 -3.24 -25.14
N ARG A 75 5.91 -2.63 -24.43
CA ARG A 75 7.15 -2.10 -25.01
C ARG A 75 8.32 -2.97 -24.56
N ILE A 76 9.01 -3.54 -25.54
CA ILE A 76 10.10 -4.47 -25.32
C ILE A 76 11.39 -3.84 -25.84
N SER A 77 12.41 -3.83 -25.01
CA SER A 77 13.78 -3.51 -25.42
C SER A 77 14.47 -4.81 -25.84
N ILE A 78 15.09 -4.81 -26.99
CA ILE A 78 15.85 -5.95 -27.49
C ILE A 78 17.21 -5.45 -27.92
N VAL A 79 18.27 -6.01 -27.30
CA VAL A 79 19.66 -5.67 -27.60
C VAL A 79 20.37 -6.92 -28.06
N VAL A 80 20.96 -6.83 -29.24
CA VAL A 80 21.76 -7.92 -29.83
C VAL A 80 23.23 -7.59 -29.69
N HIS A 81 23.98 -8.45 -29.06
CA HIS A 81 25.43 -8.41 -29.00
C HIS A 81 26.05 -9.50 -29.87
N SER A 82 27.12 -9.17 -30.56
CA SER A 82 27.91 -10.10 -31.39
C SER A 82 29.39 -9.81 -31.21
N LYS A 83 30.24 -10.78 -31.55
CA LYS A 83 31.70 -10.57 -31.65
C LYS A 83 32.06 -9.54 -32.73
N ASP A 84 31.19 -9.37 -33.72
CA ASP A 84 31.33 -8.33 -34.74
C ASP A 84 30.43 -7.14 -34.41
N PRO A 85 30.98 -5.99 -33.96
CA PRO A 85 30.22 -4.82 -33.59
C PRO A 85 29.47 -4.21 -34.77
N GLN A 86 29.96 -4.36 -36.01
CA GLN A 86 29.30 -3.80 -37.19
C GLN A 86 27.99 -4.54 -37.52
N LEU A 87 28.04 -5.88 -37.37
CA LEU A 87 26.79 -6.68 -37.48
C LEU A 87 25.84 -6.41 -36.38
N ALA A 88 26.29 -6.28 -35.13
CA ALA A 88 25.43 -5.95 -34.01
C ALA A 88 24.70 -4.60 -34.19
N ALA A 89 25.36 -3.62 -34.78
CA ALA A 89 24.80 -2.30 -35.01
C ALA A 89 23.59 -2.32 -35.97
N LEU A 90 23.48 -3.31 -36.86
CA LEU A 90 22.34 -3.46 -37.78
C LEU A 90 21.03 -3.82 -37.06
N PHE A 91 21.13 -4.46 -35.90
CA PHE A 91 19.97 -4.90 -35.10
C PHE A 91 19.64 -3.94 -33.97
N ASN A 92 20.59 -3.09 -33.57
CA ASN A 92 20.46 -2.13 -32.49
C ASN A 92 20.28 -0.70 -33.06
N LEU A 93 19.22 -0.47 -33.81
CA LEU A 93 18.96 0.84 -34.39
C LEU A 93 18.82 1.90 -33.29
N PRO A 94 19.49 3.06 -33.40
CA PRO A 94 19.29 4.16 -32.48
C PRO A 94 17.84 4.65 -32.58
N ILE A 95 17.18 4.81 -31.45
CA ILE A 95 15.84 5.43 -31.41
C ILE A 95 16.00 6.89 -31.83
N VAL A 96 15.59 7.19 -33.03
CA VAL A 96 15.35 8.58 -33.44
C VAL A 96 14.04 8.96 -32.73
N SER A 97 14.13 9.61 -31.58
CA SER A 97 12.97 10.23 -30.95
C SER A 97 12.52 11.39 -31.84
N ASN A 98 11.66 11.10 -32.80
CA ASN A 98 10.94 12.13 -33.57
C ASN A 98 9.96 12.84 -32.62
N ARG A 99 10.46 13.76 -31.80
CA ARG A 99 9.67 14.85 -31.29
C ARG A 99 9.40 15.81 -32.42
N ILE A 100 8.41 15.50 -33.25
CA ILE A 100 7.81 16.44 -34.15
C ILE A 100 7.17 17.54 -33.29
N GLY A 101 7.78 18.73 -33.22
CA GLY A 101 7.10 19.91 -32.73
C GLY A 101 7.76 20.76 -31.63
N THR A 102 9.10 20.72 -31.44
CA THR A 102 9.78 21.81 -30.71
C THR A 102 11.02 22.26 -31.46
N VAL A 103 10.82 23.29 -32.29
CA VAL A 103 11.91 24.12 -32.79
C VAL A 103 12.39 24.98 -31.62
N GLY A 104 13.61 24.74 -31.18
CA GLY A 104 14.35 25.63 -30.29
C GLY A 104 14.37 25.21 -28.84
N SER A 105 15.37 24.39 -28.46
CA SER A 105 16.10 24.53 -27.20
C SER A 105 17.32 23.61 -27.22
N SER A 106 18.46 24.22 -27.24
CA SER A 106 19.79 23.78 -26.78
C SER A 106 20.04 22.29 -26.62
N ALA A 107 20.91 21.77 -27.46
CA ALA A 107 21.58 20.50 -27.26
C ALA A 107 22.32 20.52 -25.91
N SER A 108 21.66 20.06 -24.87
CA SER A 108 22.37 19.62 -23.67
C SER A 108 22.87 18.19 -23.95
N ASN A 109 24.17 18.08 -24.10
CA ASN A 109 24.92 16.82 -24.07
C ASN A 109 24.63 16.12 -22.73
N SER A 110 23.58 15.33 -22.65
CA SER A 110 23.44 14.30 -21.62
C SER A 110 24.20 13.07 -22.10
N SER A 111 25.48 13.03 -21.74
CA SER A 111 26.34 11.88 -21.87
C SER A 111 25.68 10.69 -21.15
N GLY A 112 25.39 9.61 -21.87
CA GLY A 112 25.52 8.27 -21.31
C GLY A 112 24.32 7.60 -20.67
N SER A 113 23.09 7.74 -21.17
CA SER A 113 22.16 6.64 -21.07
C SER A 113 21.89 6.11 -22.47
N GLY A 114 22.46 4.96 -22.77
CA GLY A 114 22.25 4.27 -24.04
C GLY A 114 20.75 4.10 -24.26
N GLN A 115 20.21 4.89 -25.18
CA GLN A 115 18.80 4.85 -25.54
C GLN A 115 18.60 3.55 -26.32
N THR A 116 18.18 2.52 -25.62
CA THR A 116 17.95 1.19 -26.14
C THR A 116 16.76 1.21 -27.09
N SER A 117 16.88 0.58 -28.26
CA SER A 117 15.77 0.41 -29.19
C SER A 117 14.60 -0.27 -28.50
N SER A 118 13.40 0.30 -28.57
CA SER A 118 12.19 -0.31 -28.01
C SER A 118 11.20 -0.62 -29.11
N TYR A 119 10.65 -1.81 -29.07
CA TYR A 119 9.64 -2.31 -29.99
C TYR A 119 8.30 -2.33 -29.26
N MET A 120 7.24 -1.88 -29.92
CA MET A 120 5.88 -1.99 -29.41
C MET A 120 5.25 -3.25 -29.97
N VAL A 121 4.68 -4.06 -29.09
CA VAL A 121 3.88 -5.23 -29.48
C VAL A 121 2.55 -4.74 -30.03
N ASP A 122 2.24 -5.07 -31.26
CA ASP A 122 1.03 -4.66 -31.94
C ASP A 122 -0.22 -5.42 -31.42
N PRO A 123 -1.45 -5.07 -31.87
CA PRO A 123 -2.67 -5.77 -31.44
C PRO A 123 -2.72 -7.26 -31.81
N TYR A 124 -1.90 -7.72 -32.76
CA TYR A 124 -1.79 -9.12 -33.17
C TYR A 124 -0.73 -9.88 -32.38
N GLY A 125 0.05 -9.18 -31.55
CA GLY A 125 1.13 -9.76 -30.76
C GLY A 125 2.46 -9.77 -31.50
N ASP A 126 2.60 -8.97 -32.56
CA ASP A 126 3.77 -8.93 -33.40
C ASP A 126 4.67 -7.73 -33.06
N ILE A 127 5.97 -7.90 -33.29
CA ILE A 127 6.97 -6.81 -33.29
C ILE A 127 7.64 -6.75 -34.66
N ASP A 128 7.96 -5.55 -35.14
CA ASP A 128 8.75 -5.35 -36.35
C ASP A 128 10.23 -5.23 -35.98
N PHE A 129 10.98 -6.31 -36.20
CA PHE A 129 12.38 -6.39 -35.82
C PHE A 129 13.30 -6.19 -37.05
N PRO A 130 14.33 -5.34 -36.95
CA PRO A 130 15.23 -5.06 -38.08
C PRO A 130 15.80 -6.33 -38.69
N VAL A 131 15.83 -6.39 -40.02
CA VAL A 131 16.35 -7.49 -40.84
C VAL A 131 15.54 -8.78 -40.77
N LEU A 132 14.97 -9.12 -39.60
CA LEU A 132 14.15 -10.32 -39.43
C LEU A 132 12.68 -10.10 -39.89
N GLY A 133 12.20 -8.84 -39.89
CA GLY A 133 10.83 -8.51 -40.18
C GLY A 133 9.88 -8.74 -39.00
N THR A 134 8.64 -9.03 -39.30
CA THR A 134 7.58 -9.24 -38.32
C THR A 134 7.77 -10.56 -37.55
N LEU A 135 7.80 -10.49 -36.22
CA LEU A 135 7.97 -11.62 -35.31
C LEU A 135 6.83 -11.65 -34.30
N ASN A 136 6.13 -12.77 -34.21
CA ASN A 136 5.09 -12.94 -33.19
C ASN A 136 5.72 -13.32 -31.86
N VAL A 137 5.46 -12.49 -30.84
CA VAL A 137 6.00 -12.65 -29.46
C VAL A 137 4.89 -12.77 -28.43
N ASN A 138 3.64 -12.81 -28.85
CA ASN A 138 2.50 -12.88 -27.95
C ASN A 138 2.54 -14.10 -27.03
N GLY A 139 2.38 -13.88 -25.73
CA GLY A 139 2.42 -14.93 -24.72
C GLY A 139 3.81 -15.48 -24.41
N MET A 140 4.87 -15.00 -25.05
CA MET A 140 6.24 -15.44 -24.80
C MET A 140 6.84 -14.75 -23.57
N LYS A 141 7.62 -15.49 -22.80
CA LYS A 141 8.44 -14.98 -21.72
C LYS A 141 9.68 -14.26 -22.26
N ARG A 142 10.30 -13.42 -21.47
CA ARG A 142 11.55 -12.73 -21.78
C ARG A 142 12.60 -13.68 -22.34
N THR A 143 12.82 -14.82 -21.70
CA THR A 143 13.79 -15.84 -22.13
C THR A 143 13.40 -16.50 -23.44
N GLU A 144 12.11 -16.78 -23.64
CA GLU A 144 11.61 -17.40 -24.87
C GLU A 144 11.75 -16.44 -26.07
N ILE A 145 11.50 -15.15 -25.90
CA ILE A 145 11.72 -14.14 -26.93
C ILE A 145 13.23 -14.06 -27.27
N SER A 146 14.09 -14.05 -26.25
CA SER A 146 15.54 -14.04 -26.46
C SER A 146 16.03 -15.24 -27.26
N ASP A 147 15.59 -16.45 -26.87
CA ASP A 147 15.97 -17.69 -27.56
C ASP A 147 15.38 -17.76 -28.98
N PHE A 148 14.16 -17.27 -29.17
CA PHE A 148 13.51 -17.22 -30.47
C PHE A 148 14.29 -16.32 -31.45
N ILE A 149 14.61 -15.09 -31.05
CA ILE A 149 15.37 -14.14 -31.87
C ILE A 149 16.80 -14.70 -32.13
N LYS A 150 17.45 -15.26 -31.11
CA LYS A 150 18.76 -15.89 -31.25
C LYS A 150 18.73 -16.99 -32.30
N LYS A 151 17.73 -17.86 -32.26
CA LYS A 151 17.54 -18.93 -33.23
C LYS A 151 17.34 -18.42 -34.65
N GLU A 152 16.49 -17.40 -34.85
CA GLU A 152 16.24 -16.78 -36.16
C GLU A 152 17.52 -16.17 -36.76
N LEU A 153 18.32 -15.45 -35.94
CA LEU A 153 19.58 -14.87 -36.35
C LEU A 153 20.58 -15.88 -36.81
N ILE A 154 20.70 -17.05 -36.12
CA ILE A 154 21.59 -18.16 -36.49
C ILE A 154 21.08 -18.89 -37.73
N GLN A 155 19.79 -19.21 -37.82
CA GLN A 155 19.23 -19.97 -38.92
C GLN A 155 19.34 -19.23 -40.27
N ARG A 156 19.18 -17.90 -40.24
CA ARG A 156 19.33 -17.05 -41.42
C ARG A 156 20.77 -16.68 -41.71
N ASN A 157 21.75 -17.25 -40.98
CA ASN A 157 23.19 -16.99 -41.12
C ASN A 157 23.55 -15.50 -40.99
N LEU A 158 22.77 -14.72 -40.25
CA LEU A 158 23.00 -13.29 -40.06
C LEU A 158 24.09 -13.04 -39.00
N VAL A 159 24.10 -13.80 -37.91
CA VAL A 159 25.03 -13.70 -36.82
C VAL A 159 25.42 -15.12 -36.37
N LYS A 160 26.70 -15.41 -36.21
CA LYS A 160 27.17 -16.76 -35.82
C LYS A 160 27.03 -17.04 -34.32
N ASP A 161 27.15 -16.00 -33.50
CA ASP A 161 27.22 -16.13 -32.04
C ASP A 161 26.52 -14.93 -31.37
N PRO A 162 25.18 -14.82 -31.55
CA PRO A 162 24.43 -13.70 -30.97
C PRO A 162 24.13 -13.93 -29.49
N THR A 163 24.30 -12.87 -28.69
CA THR A 163 23.71 -12.75 -27.35
C THR A 163 22.55 -11.75 -27.46
N VAL A 164 21.36 -12.19 -27.13
CA VAL A 164 20.15 -11.37 -27.18
C VAL A 164 19.67 -11.09 -25.77
N ILE A 165 19.54 -9.81 -25.43
CA ILE A 165 19.00 -9.35 -24.13
C ILE A 165 17.63 -8.74 -24.42
N VAL A 166 16.63 -9.19 -23.67
CA VAL A 166 15.24 -8.73 -23.79
C VAL A 166 14.77 -8.19 -22.46
N ASP A 167 14.21 -6.98 -22.45
CA ASP A 167 13.64 -6.33 -21.27
C ASP A 167 12.31 -5.69 -21.58
N PHE A 168 11.35 -5.80 -20.65
CA PHE A 168 10.08 -5.09 -20.73
C PHE A 168 10.22 -3.70 -20.13
N LEU A 169 9.77 -2.66 -20.84
CA LEU A 169 10.00 -1.26 -20.45
C LEU A 169 8.82 -0.56 -19.81
N ASN A 170 7.60 -1.05 -20.01
CA ASN A 170 6.38 -0.35 -19.56
C ASN A 170 5.57 -1.13 -18.52
N HIS A 171 6.17 -2.17 -17.94
CA HIS A 171 5.46 -2.91 -16.91
C HIS A 171 5.24 -2.03 -15.68
N SER A 172 4.01 -1.92 -15.28
CA SER A 172 3.60 -1.08 -14.16
C SER A 172 2.27 -1.56 -13.59
N VAL A 173 2.05 -1.24 -12.33
CA VAL A 173 0.78 -1.36 -11.64
C VAL A 173 0.32 0.02 -11.18
N THR A 174 -0.96 0.18 -10.93
CA THR A 174 -1.51 1.44 -10.42
C THR A 174 -1.92 1.25 -8.96
N VAL A 175 -1.40 2.09 -8.07
CA VAL A 175 -1.74 2.07 -6.65
C VAL A 175 -2.55 3.32 -6.31
N LEU A 176 -3.73 3.12 -5.72
CA LEU A 176 -4.71 4.17 -5.39
C LEU A 176 -5.16 4.07 -3.94
N GLY A 177 -5.74 5.15 -3.44
CA GLY A 177 -6.34 5.23 -2.10
C GLY A 177 -5.37 5.66 -1.02
N GLU A 178 -5.46 5.08 0.15
CA GLU A 178 -4.75 5.48 1.37
C GLU A 178 -3.30 4.97 1.41
N VAL A 179 -2.50 5.42 0.44
CA VAL A 179 -1.04 5.25 0.36
C VAL A 179 -0.36 6.60 0.36
N ARG A 180 0.93 6.64 0.65
CA ARG A 180 1.68 7.91 0.71
C ARG A 180 1.80 8.61 -0.64
N SER A 181 2.00 7.84 -1.71
CA SER A 181 2.23 8.34 -3.07
C SER A 181 1.39 7.53 -4.06
N PRO A 182 0.07 7.82 -4.19
CA PRO A 182 -0.76 7.13 -5.17
C PRO A 182 -0.31 7.45 -6.59
N GLY A 183 -0.35 6.45 -7.46
CA GLY A 183 0.08 6.60 -8.85
C GLY A 183 0.52 5.30 -9.50
N LYS A 184 1.15 5.41 -10.66
CA LYS A 184 1.77 4.31 -11.37
C LYS A 184 3.11 3.95 -10.73
N VAL A 185 3.29 2.67 -10.42
CA VAL A 185 4.55 2.10 -9.93
C VAL A 185 5.08 1.16 -11.01
N SER A 186 6.22 1.52 -11.60
CA SER A 186 6.88 0.71 -12.62
C SER A 186 7.78 -0.35 -12.01
N PHE A 187 7.92 -1.49 -12.68
CA PHE A 187 8.82 -2.55 -12.25
C PHE A 187 9.56 -3.16 -13.44
N ASP A 188 10.76 -3.66 -13.19
CA ASP A 188 11.72 -4.19 -14.18
C ASP A 188 12.03 -5.69 -13.99
N ARG A 189 11.41 -6.32 -12.99
CA ARG A 189 11.65 -7.72 -12.62
C ARG A 189 10.47 -8.61 -12.98
N ASP A 190 10.75 -9.89 -13.26
CA ASP A 190 9.73 -10.86 -13.66
C ASP A 190 8.79 -11.26 -12.50
N ARG A 191 9.19 -10.99 -11.26
CA ARG A 191 8.40 -11.30 -10.07
C ARG A 191 8.20 -10.02 -9.27
N TYR A 192 7.00 -9.56 -9.27
CA TYR A 192 6.61 -8.33 -8.57
C TYR A 192 5.42 -8.61 -7.68
N THR A 193 5.56 -8.38 -6.38
CA THR A 193 4.55 -8.70 -5.39
C THR A 193 3.70 -7.48 -5.04
N ILE A 194 2.52 -7.72 -4.44
CA ILE A 194 1.69 -6.64 -3.91
C ILE A 194 2.44 -5.81 -2.85
N ILE A 195 3.33 -6.45 -2.09
CA ILE A 195 4.16 -5.75 -1.09
C ILE A 195 5.17 -4.83 -1.77
N ASP A 196 5.80 -5.27 -2.87
CA ASP A 196 6.70 -4.40 -3.65
C ASP A 196 5.97 -3.17 -4.20
N ALA A 197 4.73 -3.34 -4.68
CA ALA A 197 3.91 -2.25 -5.19
C ALA A 197 3.53 -1.24 -4.11
N ILE A 198 3.12 -1.73 -2.95
CA ILE A 198 2.80 -0.90 -1.78
C ILE A 198 4.03 -0.15 -1.30
N ALA A 199 5.18 -0.83 -1.19
CA ALA A 199 6.45 -0.20 -0.84
C ALA A 199 6.87 0.86 -1.87
N GLY A 200 6.68 0.58 -3.17
CA GLY A 200 6.92 1.54 -4.26
C GLY A 200 6.02 2.77 -4.19
N ALA A 201 4.80 2.63 -3.69
CA ALA A 201 3.86 3.73 -3.41
C ALA A 201 4.15 4.45 -2.08
N GLY A 202 5.24 4.12 -1.38
CA GLY A 202 5.66 4.74 -0.12
C GLY A 202 4.92 4.24 1.12
N ASP A 203 4.39 3.02 1.06
CA ASP A 203 3.61 2.36 2.11
C ASP A 203 2.17 2.91 2.29
N LEU A 204 1.33 2.15 3.01
CA LEU A 204 -0.01 2.60 3.39
C LEU A 204 0.08 3.76 4.38
N SER A 205 -0.86 4.71 4.23
CA SER A 205 -1.06 5.71 5.28
C SER A 205 -1.52 5.03 6.59
N ILE A 206 -1.41 5.74 7.70
CA ILE A 206 -1.92 5.22 8.99
C ILE A 206 -3.43 5.01 8.96
N GLN A 207 -4.13 5.73 8.09
CA GLN A 207 -5.56 5.62 7.86
C GLN A 207 -5.94 4.56 6.82
N GLY A 208 -4.98 3.91 6.17
CA GLY A 208 -5.21 2.84 5.21
C GLY A 208 -5.67 1.54 5.89
N CYS A 209 -6.71 0.92 5.34
CA CYS A 209 -7.21 -0.36 5.81
C CYS A 209 -6.32 -1.49 5.27
N ARG A 210 -5.63 -2.21 6.17
CA ARG A 210 -4.72 -3.30 5.81
C ARG A 210 -5.44 -4.64 5.62
N GLU A 211 -6.61 -4.78 6.21
CA GLU A 211 -7.41 -6.01 6.16
C GLU A 211 -8.19 -6.16 4.85
N ASN A 212 -8.37 -5.06 4.10
CA ASN A 212 -9.18 -5.02 2.89
C ASN A 212 -8.49 -4.20 1.79
N VAL A 213 -7.45 -4.77 1.20
CA VAL A 213 -6.81 -4.22 0.01
C VAL A 213 -7.40 -4.90 -1.21
N ILE A 214 -7.93 -4.13 -2.15
CA ILE A 214 -8.59 -4.63 -3.35
C ILE A 214 -7.61 -4.58 -4.51
N VAL A 215 -7.43 -5.70 -5.20
CA VAL A 215 -6.69 -5.78 -6.45
C VAL A 215 -7.67 -6.05 -7.58
N LEU A 216 -7.78 -5.11 -8.51
CA LEU A 216 -8.55 -5.27 -9.74
C LEU A 216 -7.63 -5.80 -10.83
N ARG A 217 -7.94 -6.97 -11.34
CA ARG A 217 -7.20 -7.65 -12.41
C ARG A 217 -8.10 -7.91 -13.61
N GLN A 218 -7.56 -7.71 -14.79
CA GLN A 218 -8.26 -8.11 -16.01
C GLN A 218 -8.03 -9.60 -16.27
N GLU A 219 -9.11 -10.38 -16.26
CA GLU A 219 -9.13 -11.81 -16.54
C GLU A 219 -10.22 -12.10 -17.58
N ASP A 220 -9.86 -12.76 -18.66
CA ASP A 220 -10.78 -13.13 -19.76
C ASP A 220 -11.68 -11.99 -20.25
N GLY A 221 -11.09 -10.78 -20.37
CA GLY A 221 -11.80 -9.57 -20.82
C GLY A 221 -12.72 -8.93 -19.77
N LYS A 222 -12.72 -9.42 -18.52
CA LYS A 222 -13.51 -8.87 -17.41
C LYS A 222 -12.59 -8.34 -16.32
N GLN A 223 -13.06 -7.33 -15.60
CA GLN A 223 -12.39 -6.86 -14.39
C GLN A 223 -12.85 -7.72 -13.20
N VAL A 224 -11.91 -8.39 -12.57
CA VAL A 224 -12.15 -9.23 -11.38
C VAL A 224 -11.51 -8.54 -10.17
N ALA A 225 -12.28 -8.40 -9.10
CA ALA A 225 -11.81 -7.85 -7.84
C ALA A 225 -11.38 -8.98 -6.90
N HIS A 226 -10.15 -8.92 -6.41
CA HIS A 226 -9.61 -9.81 -5.39
C HIS A 226 -9.34 -9.00 -4.14
N THR A 227 -9.80 -9.49 -2.99
CA THR A 227 -9.51 -8.87 -1.69
C THR A 227 -8.35 -9.57 -1.02
N VAL A 228 -7.44 -8.80 -0.45
CA VAL A 228 -6.23 -9.27 0.21
C VAL A 228 -6.12 -8.66 1.59
N ASP A 229 -5.82 -9.49 2.58
CA ASP A 229 -5.50 -9.06 3.95
C ASP A 229 -3.98 -9.02 4.14
N LEU A 230 -3.44 -7.83 4.38
CA LEU A 230 -2.01 -7.63 4.62
C LEU A 230 -1.60 -7.93 6.07
N THR A 231 -2.57 -8.13 6.96
CA THR A 231 -2.30 -8.47 8.36
C THR A 231 -2.04 -9.96 8.55
N ASP A 232 -2.49 -10.80 7.61
CA ASP A 232 -2.32 -12.27 7.61
C ASP A 232 -1.39 -12.68 6.47
N ALA A 233 -0.14 -13.02 6.80
CA ALA A 233 0.86 -13.42 5.81
C ALA A 233 0.48 -14.71 5.07
N LYS A 234 -0.17 -15.66 5.73
CA LYS A 234 -0.56 -16.93 5.10
C LYS A 234 -1.62 -16.72 4.04
N SER A 235 -2.64 -15.94 4.36
CA SER A 235 -3.70 -15.56 3.42
C SER A 235 -3.12 -14.79 2.24
N LEU A 236 -2.27 -13.79 2.52
CA LEU A 236 -1.64 -12.96 1.53
C LEU A 236 -0.81 -13.77 0.52
N VAL A 237 0.13 -14.60 1.01
CA VAL A 237 1.07 -15.33 0.15
C VAL A 237 0.37 -16.41 -0.70
N ASN A 238 -0.76 -16.95 -0.23
CA ASN A 238 -1.57 -17.90 -0.97
C ASN A 238 -2.60 -17.24 -1.90
N SER A 239 -2.71 -15.92 -1.89
CA SER A 239 -3.62 -15.19 -2.77
C SER A 239 -3.20 -15.32 -4.25
N PRO A 240 -4.15 -15.47 -5.19
CA PRO A 240 -3.88 -15.50 -6.63
C PRO A 240 -3.31 -14.16 -7.15
N VAL A 241 -3.42 -13.09 -6.37
CA VAL A 241 -2.91 -11.75 -6.69
C VAL A 241 -1.68 -11.36 -5.86
N TYR A 242 -1.07 -12.30 -5.13
CA TYR A 242 0.19 -12.05 -4.42
C TYR A 242 1.28 -11.58 -5.40
N TYR A 243 1.44 -12.29 -6.52
CA TYR A 243 2.22 -11.82 -7.65
C TYR A 243 1.34 -11.00 -8.59
N LEU A 244 1.75 -9.75 -8.77
CA LEU A 244 1.04 -8.80 -9.61
C LEU A 244 1.33 -9.04 -11.09
N ARG A 245 0.37 -8.66 -11.92
CA ARG A 245 0.50 -8.61 -13.38
C ARG A 245 0.50 -7.15 -13.83
N GLN A 246 0.94 -6.94 -15.06
CA GLN A 246 0.85 -5.62 -15.69
C GLN A 246 -0.59 -5.10 -15.67
N ASP A 247 -0.72 -3.80 -15.44
CA ASP A 247 -1.97 -3.06 -15.37
C ASP A 247 -2.92 -3.46 -14.24
N ASP A 248 -2.47 -4.29 -13.26
CA ASP A 248 -3.23 -4.49 -12.02
C ASP A 248 -3.44 -3.15 -11.31
N ILE A 249 -4.64 -2.96 -10.76
CA ILE A 249 -4.97 -1.78 -9.96
C ILE A 249 -5.12 -2.20 -8.51
N ILE A 250 -4.31 -1.63 -7.63
CA ILE A 250 -4.35 -1.87 -6.19
C ILE A 250 -5.04 -0.68 -5.55
N TYR A 251 -6.14 -0.94 -4.86
CA TYR A 251 -6.89 0.08 -4.14
C TYR A 251 -6.87 -0.19 -2.64
N VAL A 252 -6.35 0.76 -1.89
CA VAL A 252 -6.32 0.75 -0.44
C VAL A 252 -7.46 1.58 0.10
N GLU A 253 -8.42 0.94 0.75
CA GLU A 253 -9.54 1.64 1.36
C GLU A 253 -9.10 2.45 2.59
N PRO A 254 -9.74 3.62 2.85
CA PRO A 254 -9.61 4.29 4.13
C PRO A 254 -10.29 3.51 5.25
N THR A 255 -9.76 3.60 6.46
CA THR A 255 -10.40 3.05 7.67
C THR A 255 -11.76 3.71 7.92
N ASP A 256 -12.64 3.04 8.67
CA ASP A 256 -13.96 3.59 8.99
C ASP A 256 -13.91 4.91 9.74
N VAL A 257 -12.88 5.13 10.54
CA VAL A 257 -12.63 6.42 11.21
C VAL A 257 -12.38 7.52 10.19
N GLN A 258 -11.58 7.23 9.17
CA GLN A 258 -11.28 8.16 8.09
C GLN A 258 -12.52 8.39 7.21
N LYS A 259 -13.27 7.34 6.86
CA LYS A 259 -14.53 7.46 6.11
C LYS A 259 -15.52 8.38 6.84
N ARG A 260 -15.67 8.22 8.18
CA ARG A 260 -16.54 9.09 8.98
C ARG A 260 -16.04 10.53 9.08
N SER A 261 -14.72 10.75 9.05
CA SER A 261 -14.15 12.12 9.12
C SER A 261 -14.52 13.00 7.92
N THR A 262 -14.99 12.43 6.82
CA THR A 262 -15.49 13.19 5.65
C THR A 262 -16.81 13.90 5.92
N THR A 263 -17.54 13.53 6.99
CA THR A 263 -18.78 14.19 7.40
C THR A 263 -18.51 15.14 8.57
N ALA A 264 -19.22 16.28 8.62
CA ALA A 264 -18.97 17.34 9.60
C ALA A 264 -18.97 16.86 11.06
N ASN A 265 -19.74 15.83 11.40
CA ASN A 265 -19.87 15.30 12.76
C ASN A 265 -19.62 13.78 12.86
N GLY A 266 -19.04 13.16 11.86
CA GLY A 266 -18.98 11.70 11.73
C GLY A 266 -18.27 10.98 12.87
N ASN A 267 -17.30 11.61 13.51
CA ASN A 267 -16.58 11.03 14.64
C ASN A 267 -16.94 11.68 16.00
N SER A 268 -17.77 12.72 16.03
CA SER A 268 -18.06 13.47 17.27
C SER A 268 -18.71 12.62 18.35
N ILE A 269 -19.65 11.73 17.98
CA ILE A 269 -20.32 10.82 18.92
C ILE A 269 -19.36 9.79 19.56
N PHE A 270 -18.19 9.56 18.97
CA PHE A 270 -17.18 8.65 19.51
C PHE A 270 -16.13 9.37 20.37
N THR A 271 -16.21 10.70 20.47
CA THR A 271 -15.26 11.50 21.27
C THR A 271 -15.75 11.63 22.72
N PRO A 272 -14.86 11.56 23.73
CA PRO A 272 -15.21 11.76 25.12
C PRO A 272 -15.85 13.15 25.37
N SER A 273 -15.43 14.17 24.63
CA SER A 273 -15.97 15.55 24.74
C SER A 273 -17.47 15.63 24.46
N PHE A 274 -17.97 14.85 23.51
CA PHE A 274 -19.41 14.79 23.20
C PHE A 274 -20.20 14.27 24.39
N TRP A 275 -19.76 13.19 25.02
CA TRP A 275 -20.42 12.60 26.18
C TRP A 275 -20.33 13.48 27.43
N ILE A 276 -19.19 14.17 27.61
CA ILE A 276 -19.03 15.17 28.69
C ILE A 276 -20.00 16.34 28.48
N ALA A 277 -20.16 16.81 27.26
CA ALA A 277 -21.11 17.90 26.95
C ALA A 277 -22.56 17.48 27.26
N ILE A 278 -22.97 16.26 26.87
CA ILE A 278 -24.29 15.72 27.19
C ILE A 278 -24.49 15.58 28.72
N ALA A 279 -23.50 15.03 29.43
CA ALA A 279 -23.55 14.88 30.88
C ALA A 279 -23.64 16.25 31.59
N SER A 280 -22.89 17.24 31.13
CA SER A 280 -22.95 18.62 31.65
C SER A 280 -24.33 19.28 31.40
N PHE A 281 -24.86 19.08 30.20
CA PHE A 281 -26.20 19.58 29.88
C PHE A 281 -27.28 18.94 30.76
N ALA A 282 -27.23 17.61 30.90
CA ALA A 282 -28.18 16.88 31.74
C ALA A 282 -28.09 17.29 33.22
N THR A 283 -26.89 17.51 33.76
CA THR A 283 -26.70 18.00 35.12
C THR A 283 -27.25 19.43 35.29
N SER A 284 -27.03 20.29 34.31
CA SER A 284 -27.56 21.67 34.33
C SER A 284 -29.10 21.70 34.34
N VAL A 285 -29.73 20.87 33.53
CA VAL A 285 -31.20 20.74 33.48
C VAL A 285 -31.74 20.19 34.81
N LEU A 286 -31.12 19.18 35.39
CA LEU A 286 -31.51 18.62 36.69
C LEU A 286 -31.39 19.64 37.82
N LEU A 287 -30.39 20.50 37.80
CA LEU A 287 -30.25 21.59 38.78
C LEU A 287 -31.30 22.65 38.61
N LEU A 288 -31.71 23.00 37.41
CA LEU A 288 -32.80 23.92 37.12
C LEU A 288 -34.13 23.38 37.63
N ILE A 289 -34.45 22.13 37.35
CA ILE A 289 -35.69 21.46 37.80
C ILE A 289 -35.75 21.39 39.35
N LYS A 290 -34.60 21.20 39.99
CA LYS A 290 -34.55 21.11 41.48
C LYS A 290 -34.70 22.49 42.16
N ASN A 291 -34.35 23.57 41.48
CA ASN A 291 -34.43 24.94 42.03
C ASN A 291 -35.75 25.65 41.68
N TRP A 292 -36.61 25.00 40.93
CA TRP A 292 -37.98 25.37 40.67
C TRP A 292 -38.90 24.63 41.65
#